data_0877a9a6596d11e057904e4910fb7f2b
#
_entry.id   0877a9a6596d11e057904e4910fb7f2b
#
_cell.length_a   1.000
_cell.length_b   1.000
_cell.length_c   1.000
_cell.angle_alpha   90.00
_cell.angle_beta   90.00
_cell.angle_gamma   90.00
#
_symmetry.space_group_name_H-M   'P 1'
#
loop_
_entity.id
_entity.type
_entity.pdbx_description
1 polymer ?
#
loop_
_entity_poly.entity_id
_entity_poly.type
_entity_poly.pdbx_seq_one_letter_code
_entity_poly.pdbx_strand_id
1 'polypeptide(L)'
;MSDLGNKQIMADNIRYYLRLNNITQTEICSALGFKMPTFSDWVNAKTYPRIDKIEMMANYFGISKSDLVERRPAPQAEDGPKEKAHRLLD
;
A
#
# COMPACT_ATOMS: atom_id res chain seq x y z
N MET A 1 -6.11 14.05 13.90
CA MET A 1 -5.44 12.81 14.32
C MET A 1 -4.38 12.44 13.31
N SER A 2 -3.24 12.00 13.79
CA SER A 2 -2.13 11.64 12.90
C SER A 2 -2.39 10.30 12.24
N ASP A 3 -2.00 10.17 10.96
CA ASP A 3 -2.06 8.90 10.27
C ASP A 3 -0.84 8.01 10.57
N LEU A 4 0.20 8.61 11.15
CA LEU A 4 1.41 7.84 11.48
C LEU A 4 1.09 6.76 12.51
N GLY A 5 1.51 5.55 12.24
CA GLY A 5 1.28 4.44 13.15
C GLY A 5 -0.13 3.87 13.06
N ASN A 6 -0.95 4.36 12.15
CA ASN A 6 -2.31 3.85 12.00
C ASN A 6 -2.28 2.54 11.23
N LYS A 7 -2.59 1.45 11.93
CA LYS A 7 -2.49 0.11 11.35
C LYS A 7 -3.46 -0.11 10.20
N GLN A 8 -4.66 0.45 10.31
CA GLN A 8 -5.66 0.24 9.26
C GLN A 8 -5.28 0.99 7.99
N ILE A 9 -4.78 2.22 8.12
CA ILE A 9 -4.36 2.99 6.96
C ILE A 9 -3.19 2.28 6.26
N MET A 10 -2.23 1.81 7.04
CA MET A 10 -1.09 1.08 6.49
C MET A 10 -1.55 -0.18 5.75
N ALA A 11 -2.44 -0.96 6.36
CA ALA A 11 -2.96 -2.18 5.75
C ALA A 11 -3.67 -1.88 4.43
N ASP A 12 -4.52 -0.85 4.44
CA ASP A 12 -5.26 -0.47 3.24
C ASP A 12 -4.31 -0.04 2.12
N ASN A 13 -3.26 0.71 2.47
CA ASN A 13 -2.30 1.18 1.49
C ASN A 13 -1.47 0.04 0.91
N ILE A 14 -1.01 -0.89 1.75
CA ILE A 14 -0.26 -2.03 1.25
C ILE A 14 -1.11 -2.83 0.27
N ARG A 15 -2.35 -3.13 0.65
CA ARG A 15 -3.25 -3.87 -0.22
C ARG A 15 -3.49 -3.15 -1.53
N TYR A 16 -3.64 -1.82 -1.46
CA TYR A 16 -3.86 -1.01 -2.64
C TYR A 16 -2.71 -1.17 -3.64
N TYR A 17 -1.48 -1.04 -3.15
CA TYR A 17 -0.33 -1.11 -4.06
C TYR A 17 -0.06 -2.52 -4.55
N LEU A 18 -0.38 -3.54 -3.75
CA LEU A 18 -0.31 -4.91 -4.23
C LEU A 18 -1.26 -5.11 -5.42
N ARG A 19 -2.50 -4.66 -5.27
CA ARG A 19 -3.49 -4.80 -6.34
C ARG A 19 -3.11 -3.97 -7.56
N LEU A 20 -2.71 -2.72 -7.31
CA LEU A 20 -2.35 -1.81 -8.39
C LEU A 20 -1.24 -2.37 -9.27
N ASN A 21 -0.27 -3.03 -8.66
CA ASN A 21 0.87 -3.57 -9.37
C ASN A 21 0.74 -5.06 -9.66
N ASN A 22 -0.39 -5.63 -9.32
CA ASN A 22 -0.67 -7.05 -9.55
C ASN A 22 0.40 -7.95 -8.91
N ILE A 23 0.74 -7.64 -7.67
CA ILE A 23 1.75 -8.34 -6.90
C ILE A 23 1.07 -9.14 -5.79
N THR A 24 1.43 -10.40 -5.63
CA THR A 24 0.89 -11.22 -4.54
C THR A 24 1.70 -11.02 -3.27
N GLN A 25 1.09 -11.37 -2.12
CA GLN A 25 1.82 -11.32 -0.86
C GLN A 25 3.04 -12.23 -0.89
N THR A 26 2.91 -13.39 -1.50
CA THR A 26 4.04 -14.32 -1.64
C THR A 26 5.19 -13.68 -2.42
N GLU A 27 4.86 -12.97 -3.50
CA GLU A 27 5.88 -12.35 -4.33
C GLU A 27 6.66 -11.29 -3.57
N ILE A 28 5.97 -10.39 -2.87
CA ILE A 28 6.67 -9.31 -2.16
C ILE A 28 7.47 -9.87 -0.99
N CYS A 29 6.92 -10.85 -0.28
CA CYS A 29 7.64 -11.46 0.83
C CYS A 29 8.91 -12.15 0.35
N SER A 30 8.82 -12.87 -0.76
CA SER A 30 9.98 -13.53 -1.34
C SER A 30 11.03 -12.53 -1.79
N ALA A 31 10.58 -11.45 -2.45
CA ALA A 31 11.50 -10.45 -2.98
C ALA A 31 12.23 -9.68 -1.88
N LEU A 32 11.55 -9.39 -0.79
CA LEU A 32 12.10 -8.53 0.27
C LEU A 32 12.56 -9.30 1.50
N GLY A 33 12.36 -10.62 1.50
CA GLY A 33 12.79 -11.44 2.63
C GLY A 33 11.89 -11.33 3.85
N PHE A 34 10.63 -10.97 3.66
CA PHE A 34 9.68 -10.88 4.77
C PHE A 34 9.10 -12.25 5.07
N LYS A 35 8.81 -12.49 6.34
CA LYS A 35 8.10 -13.72 6.74
C LYS A 35 6.62 -13.51 6.49
N MET A 36 5.98 -14.51 5.88
CA MET A 36 4.56 -14.42 5.54
C MET A 36 3.67 -14.08 6.74
N PRO A 37 3.84 -14.73 7.92
CA PRO A 37 2.99 -14.39 9.05
C PRO A 37 3.13 -12.92 9.48
N THR A 38 4.35 -12.38 9.43
CA THR A 38 4.60 -10.99 9.80
C THR A 38 3.91 -10.05 8.80
N PHE A 39 4.10 -10.32 7.52
CA PHE A 39 3.48 -9.49 6.48
C PHE A 39 1.95 -9.58 6.57
N SER A 40 1.43 -10.77 6.82
CA SER A 40 -0.01 -10.97 6.99
C SER A 40 -0.56 -10.09 8.11
N ASP A 41 0.18 -9.97 9.22
CA ASP A 41 -0.24 -9.10 10.32
C ASP A 41 -0.34 -7.64 9.88
N TRP A 42 0.57 -7.20 9.02
CA TRP A 42 0.51 -5.82 8.51
C TRP A 42 -0.72 -5.61 7.62
N VAL A 43 -1.00 -6.55 6.71
CA VAL A 43 -2.12 -6.36 5.78
C VAL A 43 -3.47 -6.60 6.45
N ASN A 44 -3.48 -7.18 7.64
CA ASN A 44 -4.70 -7.39 8.41
C ASN A 44 -4.84 -6.39 9.56
N ALA A 45 -4.00 -5.37 9.57
CA ALA A 45 -4.05 -4.29 10.55
C ALA A 45 -3.85 -4.77 11.98
N LYS A 46 -3.11 -5.86 12.16
CA LYS A 46 -2.81 -6.37 13.51
C LYS A 46 -1.59 -5.69 14.10
N THR A 47 -0.57 -5.46 13.28
CA THR A 47 0.65 -4.78 13.71
C THR A 47 1.04 -3.76 12.68
N TYR A 48 1.96 -2.86 13.08
CA TYR A 48 2.46 -1.81 12.22
C TYR A 48 3.89 -2.13 11.85
N PRO A 49 4.28 -2.07 10.57
CA PRO A 49 5.65 -2.38 10.18
C PRO A 49 6.64 -1.32 10.69
N ARG A 50 7.87 -1.74 10.91
CA ARG A 50 8.94 -0.82 11.30
C ARG A 50 9.32 0.03 10.11
N ILE A 51 9.94 1.18 10.41
CA ILE A 51 10.24 2.16 9.36
C ILE A 51 11.13 1.60 8.25
N ASP A 52 12.09 0.75 8.60
CA ASP A 52 12.95 0.15 7.59
C ASP A 52 12.17 -0.76 6.64
N LYS A 53 11.16 -1.46 7.16
CA LYS A 53 10.32 -2.30 6.32
C LYS A 53 9.42 -1.46 5.43
N ILE A 54 8.94 -0.33 5.95
CA ILE A 54 8.14 0.60 5.16
C ILE A 54 8.97 1.13 3.98
N GLU A 55 10.24 1.47 4.24
CA GLU A 55 11.13 1.92 3.18
C GLU A 55 11.34 0.85 2.11
N MET A 56 11.54 -0.40 2.54
CA MET A 56 11.72 -1.49 1.60
C MET A 56 10.51 -1.66 0.70
N MET A 57 9.31 -1.61 1.29
CA MET A 57 8.08 -1.75 0.52
C MET A 57 7.88 -0.57 -0.42
N ALA A 58 8.14 0.64 0.05
CA ALA A 58 7.99 1.84 -0.79
C ALA A 58 8.92 1.76 -2.00
N ASN A 59 10.17 1.36 -1.78
CA ASN A 59 11.11 1.21 -2.88
C ASN A 59 10.66 0.13 -3.86
N TYR A 60 10.14 -0.96 -3.34
CA TYR A 60 9.66 -2.06 -4.18
C TYR A 60 8.49 -1.64 -5.06
N PHE A 61 7.57 -0.86 -4.49
CA PHE A 61 6.42 -0.36 -5.22
C PHE A 61 6.74 0.85 -6.10
N GLY A 62 7.93 1.45 -5.91
CA GLY A 62 8.29 2.66 -6.66
C GLY A 62 7.56 3.90 -6.18
N ILE A 63 7.28 3.99 -4.89
CA ILE A 63 6.53 5.11 -4.30
C ILE A 63 7.32 5.67 -3.12
N SER A 64 6.84 6.77 -2.54
CA SER A 64 7.46 7.34 -1.35
C SER A 64 6.91 6.68 -0.10
N LYS A 65 7.64 6.82 1.01
CA LYS A 65 7.17 6.30 2.29
C LYS A 65 5.84 6.91 2.68
N SER A 66 5.66 8.20 2.40
CA SER A 66 4.41 8.87 2.77
C SER A 66 3.21 8.24 2.06
N ASP A 67 3.41 7.70 0.86
CA ASP A 67 2.33 7.03 0.14
C ASP A 67 1.81 5.81 0.91
N LEU A 68 2.65 5.20 1.73
CA LEU A 68 2.23 4.06 2.54
C LEU A 68 1.67 4.47 3.89
N VAL A 69 2.20 5.54 4.50
CA VAL A 69 1.82 5.88 5.87
C VAL A 69 0.63 6.82 5.95
N GLU A 70 0.35 7.58 4.90
CA GLU A 70 -0.71 8.57 4.92
C GLU A 70 -1.96 8.04 4.25
N ARG A 71 -3.11 8.55 4.72
CA ARG A 71 -4.38 8.19 4.13
C ARG A 71 -4.43 8.65 2.68
N ARG A 72 -4.78 7.73 1.78
CA ARG A 72 -4.95 8.10 0.39
C ARG A 72 -6.21 8.96 0.26
N PRO A 73 -6.22 9.87 -0.73
CA PRO A 73 -7.46 10.59 -1.01
C PRO A 73 -8.58 9.60 -1.27
N ALA A 74 -9.79 9.97 -0.91
CA ALA A 74 -10.93 9.11 -1.15
C ALA A 74 -10.97 8.73 -2.62
N PRO A 75 -11.31 7.48 -2.91
CA PRO A 75 -11.40 7.07 -4.31
C PRO A 75 -12.40 7.98 -4.98
N GLN A 76 -11.91 8.56 -6.02
CA GLN A 76 -12.78 9.37 -6.80
C GLN A 76 -13.53 8.41 -7.62
N ALA A 77 -14.60 8.50 -7.44
CA ALA A 77 -15.34 7.51 -8.16
C ALA A 77 -14.60 7.18 -9.43
N GLU A 78 -13.25 7.56 -8.55
CA GLU A 78 -12.58 7.19 -9.17
C GLU A 78 -12.31 6.87 -9.94
N ASP A 79 -12.17 7.23 -9.76
CA ASP A 79 -11.79 6.97 -10.42
C ASP A 79 -11.84 6.79 -11.28
N GLY A 80 -12.25 7.22 -11.23
CA GLY A 80 -12.22 6.96 -12.13
C GLY A 80 -12.04 7.31 -12.91
N PRO A 81 -12.25 7.68 -13.18
CA PRO A 81 -11.98 7.86 -13.98
C PRO A 81 -11.70 8.51 -14.55
N LYS A 82 -11.68 8.69 -14.33
CA LYS A 82 -11.55 8.87 -14.71
C LYS A 82 -11.10 9.20 -15.33
N GLU A 83 -11.12 9.47 -15.14
CA GLU A 83 -10.98 9.28 -15.68
C GLU A 83 -10.70 9.43 -16.39
N LYS A 84 -10.93 9.84 -16.34
CA LYS A 84 -10.94 9.62 -16.98
C LYS A 84 -10.75 9.84 -17.65
N ALA A 85 -10.99 10.11 -17.58
CA ALA A 85 -11.11 9.89 -18.21
C ALA A 85 -10.82 10.26 -18.72
N HIS A 86 -10.65 10.46 -18.68
CA HIS A 86 -10.62 10.30 -19.07
C HIS A 86 -10.15 10.41 -19.55
N ARG A 87 -10.25 10.85 -19.73
CA ARG A 87 -10.16 10.50 -20.13
C ARG A 87 -9.92 10.45 -20.83
N LEU A 88 -10.13 10.60 -20.93
CA LEU A 88 -10.24 10.13 -21.45
C LEU A 88 -10.29 10.27 -22.08
N LEU A 89 -10.43 10.50 -22.27
CA LEU A 89 -10.67 10.28 -22.74
C LEU A 89 -10.70 10.50 -23.12
N ASP A 90 -10.76 10.62 -23.11
CA ASP A 90 -10.97 10.47 -23.28
C ASP A 90 -11.03 10.57 -23.53
#